data_3208ff4234a37b72a552a587117cfb73
#
_entry.id   3208ff4234a37b72a552a587117cfb73
#
_cell.length_a   1.000
_cell.length_b   1.000
_cell.length_c   1.000
_cell.angle_alpha   90.00
_cell.angle_beta   90.00
_cell.angle_gamma   90.00
#
_symmetry.space_group_name_H-M   'P 1'
#
loop_
_entity.id
_entity.type
_entity.pdbx_description
1 polymer ?
#
loop_
_entity_poly.entity_id
_entity_poly.type
_entity_poly.pdbx_seq_one_letter_code
_entity_poly.pdbx_strand_id
1 'polypeptide(L)'
;MIYRRKIVIVFIIFGAILGFYVCSAFSEKLTKSTDLSDESIGGYKVLENITSPEFIKEYGEPIDQDNNDAYDYYYWKGGLKTASIILGEDKGKIMRLIISSTDDELFENPLQTSKGIKLGSTKAEVLSKYGDHYYKSYEQGADIIGYIDHKQHITLEFWCGEYGEVTEIRLDDADVI
;
A
#
# COMPACT_ATOMS: atom_id res chain seq x y z
N MET A 1 -22.49 8.10 -40.61
CA MET A 1 -22.26 6.70 -40.11
C MET A 1 -21.00 6.58 -39.25
N ILE A 2 -19.96 7.36 -39.43
CA ILE A 2 -18.69 7.35 -38.70
C ILE A 2 -18.84 7.86 -37.24
N TYR A 3 -19.72 8.84 -37.00
CA TYR A 3 -19.91 9.45 -35.68
C TYR A 3 -20.54 8.49 -34.65
N ARG A 4 -21.48 7.65 -35.05
CA ARG A 4 -22.11 6.64 -34.18
C ARG A 4 -21.14 5.55 -33.73
N ARG A 5 -20.16 5.16 -34.56
CA ARG A 5 -19.13 4.17 -34.19
C ARG A 5 -18.16 4.71 -33.12
N LYS A 6 -17.78 6.00 -33.21
CA LYS A 6 -16.89 6.61 -32.20
C LYS A 6 -17.54 6.72 -30.82
N ILE A 7 -18.84 7.05 -30.76
CA ILE A 7 -19.60 7.13 -29.52
C ILE A 7 -19.71 5.76 -28.86
N VAL A 8 -19.99 4.71 -29.63
CA VAL A 8 -20.10 3.34 -29.09
C VAL A 8 -18.75 2.86 -28.52
N ILE A 9 -17.63 3.16 -29.17
CA ILE A 9 -16.29 2.78 -28.70
C ILE A 9 -15.98 3.50 -27.38
N VAL A 10 -16.30 4.77 -27.23
CA VAL A 10 -16.10 5.54 -25.99
C VAL A 10 -16.92 4.95 -24.85
N PHE A 11 -18.18 4.57 -25.09
CA PHE A 11 -19.01 3.92 -24.06
C PHE A 11 -18.51 2.52 -23.65
N ILE A 12 -17.95 1.76 -24.60
CA ILE A 12 -17.36 0.44 -24.30
C ILE A 12 -16.09 0.60 -23.47
N ILE A 13 -15.22 1.56 -23.79
CA ILE A 13 -14.00 1.83 -23.01
C ILE A 13 -14.35 2.34 -21.61
N PHE A 14 -15.33 3.25 -21.50
CA PHE A 14 -15.77 3.77 -20.19
C PHE A 14 -16.41 2.66 -19.33
N GLY A 15 -17.21 1.80 -19.94
CA GLY A 15 -17.82 0.64 -19.28
C GLY A 15 -16.79 -0.41 -18.83
N ALA A 16 -15.74 -0.62 -19.63
CA ALA A 16 -14.64 -1.52 -19.26
C ALA A 16 -13.80 -0.99 -18.10
N ILE A 17 -13.48 0.31 -18.08
CA ILE A 17 -12.75 0.97 -17.00
C ILE A 17 -13.58 0.94 -15.72
N LEU A 18 -14.87 1.30 -15.77
CA LEU A 18 -15.78 1.25 -14.63
C LEU A 18 -15.92 -0.19 -14.09
N GLY A 19 -16.01 -1.19 -14.98
CA GLY A 19 -16.05 -2.60 -14.63
C GLY A 19 -14.79 -3.09 -13.91
N PHE A 20 -13.63 -2.58 -14.27
CA PHE A 20 -12.36 -2.92 -13.63
C PHE A 20 -12.28 -2.38 -12.19
N TYR A 21 -12.65 -1.11 -11.97
CA TYR A 21 -12.70 -0.51 -10.62
C TYR A 21 -13.71 -1.20 -9.71
N VAL A 22 -14.89 -1.54 -10.23
CA VAL A 22 -15.91 -2.27 -9.46
C VAL A 22 -15.44 -3.69 -9.12
N CYS A 23 -14.70 -4.37 -10.00
CA CYS A 23 -14.15 -5.71 -9.72
C CYS A 23 -13.08 -5.69 -8.63
N SER A 24 -12.18 -4.69 -8.61
CA SER A 24 -11.12 -4.59 -7.60
C SER A 24 -11.70 -4.37 -6.19
N ALA A 25 -12.51 -3.33 -6.00
CA ALA A 25 -13.16 -3.04 -4.72
C ALA A 25 -14.10 -4.18 -4.23
N PHE A 26 -14.67 -4.96 -5.15
CA PHE A 26 -15.49 -6.12 -4.81
C PHE A 26 -14.63 -7.33 -4.41
N SER A 27 -13.44 -7.46 -4.98
CA SER A 27 -12.48 -8.51 -4.65
C SER A 27 -11.99 -8.39 -3.21
N GLU A 28 -11.63 -7.19 -2.76
CA GLU A 28 -11.21 -6.92 -1.38
C GLU A 28 -12.29 -7.31 -0.37
N LYS A 29 -13.53 -6.82 -0.58
CA LYS A 29 -14.67 -7.09 0.32
C LYS A 29 -15.03 -8.57 0.45
N LEU A 30 -14.77 -9.37 -0.58
CA LEU A 30 -15.04 -10.80 -0.59
C LEU A 30 -13.86 -11.64 -0.14
N THR A 31 -12.67 -11.04 -0.02
CA THR A 31 -11.48 -11.74 0.44
C THR A 31 -11.62 -12.11 1.91
N LYS A 32 -11.26 -13.34 2.24
CA LYS A 32 -11.29 -13.80 3.63
C LYS A 32 -10.29 -13.02 4.47
N SER A 33 -10.74 -12.59 5.65
CA SER A 33 -9.91 -11.82 6.58
C SER A 33 -8.62 -12.57 6.96
N THR A 34 -7.51 -11.83 6.94
CA THR A 34 -6.22 -12.25 7.49
C THR A 34 -5.96 -11.41 8.73
N ASP A 35 -5.50 -12.02 9.83
CA ASP A 35 -5.14 -11.28 11.03
C ASP A 35 -3.86 -10.45 10.78
N LEU A 36 -4.02 -9.14 10.76
CA LEU A 36 -2.97 -8.13 10.58
C LEU A 36 -2.79 -7.24 11.83
N SER A 37 -3.36 -7.63 12.98
CA SER A 37 -3.33 -6.83 14.23
C SER A 37 -1.93 -6.51 14.73
N ASP A 38 -0.95 -7.37 14.42
CA ASP A 38 0.46 -7.19 14.76
C ASP A 38 1.34 -6.80 13.58
N GLU A 39 0.72 -6.44 12.45
CA GLU A 39 1.47 -6.11 11.26
C GLU A 39 2.14 -4.73 11.38
N SER A 40 3.36 -4.64 10.82
CA SER A 40 4.17 -3.42 10.88
C SER A 40 5.13 -3.36 9.69
N ILE A 41 5.55 -2.16 9.34
CA ILE A 41 6.68 -1.92 8.43
C ILE A 41 7.76 -1.16 9.21
N GLY A 42 8.98 -1.70 9.23
CA GLY A 42 10.08 -1.09 10.00
C GLY A 42 9.81 -0.98 11.51
N GLY A 43 8.93 -1.83 12.04
CA GLY A 43 8.54 -1.83 13.45
C GLY A 43 7.39 -0.89 13.81
N TYR A 44 6.85 -0.14 12.86
CA TYR A 44 5.73 0.79 13.08
C TYR A 44 4.44 0.28 12.42
N LYS A 45 3.32 0.58 13.10
CA LYS A 45 1.96 0.19 12.68
C LYS A 45 1.18 1.40 12.18
N VAL A 46 0.13 1.17 11.41
CA VAL A 46 -0.88 2.20 11.18
C VAL A 46 -1.51 2.61 12.52
N LEU A 47 -2.01 3.84 12.57
CA LEU A 47 -2.56 4.50 13.75
C LEU A 47 -1.54 4.89 14.85
N GLU A 48 -0.27 4.50 14.74
CA GLU A 48 0.80 5.10 15.55
C GLU A 48 1.10 6.53 15.06
N ASN A 49 1.87 7.29 15.82
CA ASN A 49 2.07 8.72 15.52
C ASN A 49 3.54 9.02 15.19
N ILE A 50 3.76 9.71 14.06
CA ILE A 50 5.09 10.15 13.62
C ILE A 50 5.77 11.12 14.60
N THR A 51 5.00 11.76 15.50
CA THR A 51 5.55 12.69 16.51
C THR A 51 5.90 11.98 17.82
N SER A 52 5.71 10.65 17.91
CA SER A 52 6.10 9.91 19.10
C SER A 52 7.61 9.97 19.35
N PRO A 53 8.08 10.03 20.60
CA PRO A 53 9.51 10.07 20.91
C PRO A 53 10.29 8.91 20.30
N GLU A 54 9.70 7.73 20.21
CA GLU A 54 10.27 6.52 19.64
C GLU A 54 10.47 6.69 18.12
N PHE A 55 9.46 7.18 17.42
CA PHE A 55 9.52 7.42 15.97
C PHE A 55 10.57 8.49 15.65
N ILE A 56 10.55 9.61 16.36
CA ILE A 56 11.53 10.70 16.17
C ILE A 56 12.95 10.22 16.47
N LYS A 57 13.15 9.42 17.50
CA LYS A 57 14.46 8.84 17.83
C LYS A 57 14.99 7.95 16.70
N GLU A 58 14.11 7.15 16.06
CA GLU A 58 14.48 6.22 15.01
C GLU A 58 14.71 6.92 13.67
N TYR A 59 13.76 7.74 13.23
CA TYR A 59 13.77 8.35 11.91
C TYR A 59 14.29 9.78 11.85
N GLY A 60 14.22 10.53 12.97
CA GLY A 60 14.61 11.94 13.03
C GLY A 60 13.64 12.86 12.31
N GLU A 61 14.18 13.90 11.67
CA GLU A 61 13.39 14.78 10.79
C GLU A 61 13.17 14.14 9.42
N PRO A 62 12.05 14.41 8.77
CA PRO A 62 11.81 13.92 7.42
C PRO A 62 12.82 14.52 6.43
N ILE A 63 13.22 13.74 5.44
CA ILE A 63 14.12 14.16 4.36
C ILE A 63 13.37 15.07 3.38
N ASP A 64 12.08 14.75 3.14
CA ASP A 64 11.20 15.48 2.25
C ASP A 64 9.75 15.35 2.72
N GLN A 65 8.90 16.26 2.28
CA GLN A 65 7.47 16.23 2.56
C GLN A 65 6.66 16.76 1.39
N ASP A 66 5.46 16.22 1.25
CA ASP A 66 4.44 16.68 0.32
C ASP A 66 3.08 16.62 1.02
N ASN A 67 2.05 17.22 0.46
CA ASN A 67 0.71 17.16 1.04
C ASN A 67 -0.37 17.16 -0.05
N ASN A 68 -1.52 16.66 0.34
CA ASN A 68 -2.78 16.90 -0.36
C ASN A 68 -3.83 17.41 0.63
N ASP A 69 -5.09 17.55 0.21
CA ASP A 69 -6.15 18.08 1.06
C ASP A 69 -6.48 17.20 2.29
N ALA A 70 -6.03 15.95 2.30
CA ALA A 70 -6.36 14.95 3.32
C ALA A 70 -5.15 14.52 4.18
N TYR A 71 -3.99 14.39 3.58
CA TYR A 71 -2.82 13.80 4.24
C TYR A 71 -1.55 14.60 3.99
N ASP A 72 -0.67 14.65 5.02
CA ASP A 72 0.74 14.99 4.89
C ASP A 72 1.53 13.72 4.58
N TYR A 73 2.35 13.78 3.52
CA TYR A 73 3.26 12.71 3.13
C TYR A 73 4.67 13.08 3.56
N TYR A 74 5.32 12.18 4.30
CA TYR A 74 6.69 12.37 4.76
C TYR A 74 7.59 11.26 4.22
N TYR A 75 8.78 11.65 3.81
CA TYR A 75 9.83 10.75 3.34
C TYR A 75 10.94 10.71 4.40
N TRP A 76 11.23 9.52 4.88
CA TRP A 76 12.16 9.31 5.99
C TRP A 76 13.43 8.62 5.51
N LYS A 77 14.50 8.71 6.32
CA LYS A 77 15.73 7.95 6.07
C LYS A 77 15.41 6.44 6.00
N GLY A 78 16.19 5.71 5.19
CA GLY A 78 15.97 4.28 4.99
C GLY A 78 14.80 3.94 4.06
N GLY A 79 14.23 4.94 3.35
CA GLY A 79 13.21 4.70 2.32
C GLY A 79 11.80 4.42 2.83
N LEU A 80 11.52 4.74 4.11
CA LEU A 80 10.15 4.73 4.61
C LEU A 80 9.42 5.98 4.12
N LYS A 81 8.18 5.81 3.70
CA LYS A 81 7.23 6.89 3.43
C LYS A 81 5.98 6.70 4.28
N THR A 82 5.47 7.77 4.87
CA THR A 82 4.21 7.75 5.62
C THR A 82 3.20 8.74 5.04
N ALA A 83 1.91 8.37 5.06
CA ALA A 83 0.83 9.34 4.94
C ALA A 83 0.19 9.50 6.32
N SER A 84 0.03 10.74 6.79
CA SER A 84 -0.42 11.04 8.15
C SER A 84 -1.53 12.09 8.15
N ILE A 85 -2.39 12.06 9.16
CA ILE A 85 -3.49 13.02 9.33
C ILE A 85 -2.94 14.43 9.57
N ILE A 86 -3.50 15.42 8.85
CA ILE A 86 -3.01 16.82 8.87
C ILE A 86 -3.52 17.63 10.05
N LEU A 87 -4.73 17.39 10.55
CA LEU A 87 -5.45 18.25 11.46
C LEU A 87 -6.12 17.50 12.61
N GLY A 88 -6.44 18.25 13.67
CA GLY A 88 -7.21 17.76 14.80
C GLY A 88 -6.38 17.01 15.84
N GLU A 89 -7.08 16.28 16.70
CA GLU A 89 -6.47 15.50 17.80
C GLU A 89 -5.64 14.33 17.27
N ASP A 90 -5.95 13.84 16.07
CA ASP A 90 -5.26 12.73 15.41
C ASP A 90 -4.10 13.18 14.50
N LYS A 91 -3.72 14.46 14.54
CA LYS A 91 -2.60 14.97 13.73
C LYS A 91 -1.33 14.14 13.92
N GLY A 92 -0.72 13.76 12.79
CA GLY A 92 0.49 12.94 12.77
C GLY A 92 0.22 11.43 12.92
N LYS A 93 -1.03 11.00 13.09
CA LYS A 93 -1.38 9.58 13.09
C LYS A 93 -1.14 8.98 11.71
N ILE A 94 -0.43 7.89 11.66
CA ILE A 94 -0.04 7.19 10.43
C ILE A 94 -1.26 6.46 9.87
N MET A 95 -1.64 6.81 8.66
CA MET A 95 -2.72 6.13 7.93
C MET A 95 -2.17 5.17 6.89
N ARG A 96 -0.93 5.39 6.46
CA ARG A 96 -0.25 4.55 5.48
C ARG A 96 1.24 4.51 5.74
N LEU A 97 1.83 3.32 5.65
CA LEU A 97 3.26 3.06 5.62
C LEU A 97 3.61 2.46 4.26
N ILE A 98 4.62 3.01 3.59
CA ILE A 98 5.09 2.52 2.29
C ILE A 98 6.61 2.34 2.35
N ILE A 99 7.08 1.25 1.78
CA ILE A 99 8.45 1.09 1.31
C ILE A 99 8.42 0.73 -0.16
N SER A 100 9.19 1.45 -0.98
CA SER A 100 9.25 1.21 -2.41
C SER A 100 10.68 1.27 -2.90
N SER A 101 10.97 0.50 -3.96
CA SER A 101 12.23 0.60 -4.67
C SER A 101 12.24 1.83 -5.55
N THR A 102 13.34 2.58 -5.54
CA THR A 102 13.70 3.44 -6.65
C THR A 102 14.59 2.66 -7.61
N ASP A 103 14.60 3.04 -8.88
CA ASP A 103 15.28 2.28 -9.95
C ASP A 103 16.77 1.94 -9.67
N ASP A 104 17.43 2.69 -8.79
CA ASP A 104 18.83 2.54 -8.46
C ASP A 104 19.12 1.78 -7.13
N GLU A 105 18.12 1.52 -6.27
CA GLU A 105 18.31 1.01 -4.90
C GLU A 105 17.41 -0.18 -4.52
N LEU A 106 17.11 -1.05 -5.47
CA LEU A 106 16.13 -2.15 -5.32
C LEU A 106 16.37 -3.08 -4.11
N PHE A 107 17.59 -3.20 -3.60
CA PHE A 107 17.91 -4.26 -2.66
C PHE A 107 18.60 -3.82 -1.35
N GLU A 108 18.83 -2.53 -1.16
CA GLU A 108 19.50 -2.03 0.05
C GLU A 108 18.57 -1.56 1.17
N ASN A 109 17.23 -1.56 0.92
CA ASN A 109 16.27 -1.13 1.93
C ASN A 109 16.16 -2.22 3.03
N PRO A 110 16.58 -1.93 4.28
CA PRO A 110 16.56 -2.90 5.37
C PRO A 110 15.15 -3.12 5.95
N LEU A 111 14.19 -2.27 5.56
CA LEU A 111 12.85 -2.32 6.12
C LEU A 111 12.08 -3.54 5.62
N GLN A 112 11.29 -4.09 6.52
CA GLN A 112 10.51 -5.30 6.26
C GLN A 112 9.21 -5.28 7.06
N THR A 113 8.29 -6.15 6.67
CA THR A 113 7.07 -6.43 7.42
C THR A 113 7.37 -7.20 8.71
N SER A 114 6.40 -7.27 9.63
CA SER A 114 6.53 -8.07 10.87
C SER A 114 6.89 -9.53 10.61
N LYS A 115 6.48 -10.08 9.46
CA LYS A 115 6.76 -11.47 9.05
C LYS A 115 8.02 -11.61 8.18
N GLY A 116 8.81 -10.53 8.01
CA GLY A 116 10.11 -10.55 7.36
C GLY A 116 10.07 -10.48 5.82
N ILE A 117 8.95 -10.03 5.23
CA ILE A 117 8.91 -9.71 3.80
C ILE A 117 9.48 -8.31 3.57
N LYS A 118 10.37 -8.19 2.60
CA LYS A 118 11.07 -6.95 2.21
C LYS A 118 11.06 -6.77 0.69
N LEU A 119 11.57 -5.64 0.24
CA LEU A 119 11.80 -5.43 -1.20
C LEU A 119 12.73 -6.52 -1.74
N GLY A 120 12.44 -7.02 -2.94
CA GLY A 120 13.12 -8.16 -3.55
C GLY A 120 12.64 -9.54 -3.08
N SER A 121 11.78 -9.63 -2.05
CA SER A 121 11.13 -10.91 -1.70
C SER A 121 10.28 -11.41 -2.87
N THR A 122 10.19 -12.72 -3.00
CA THR A 122 9.38 -13.35 -4.05
C THR A 122 7.91 -13.49 -3.65
N LYS A 123 7.03 -13.57 -4.63
CA LYS A 123 5.62 -13.91 -4.43
C LYS A 123 5.44 -15.21 -3.62
N ALA A 124 6.29 -16.21 -3.83
CA ALA A 124 6.23 -17.47 -3.10
C ALA A 124 6.52 -17.27 -1.60
N GLU A 125 7.47 -16.40 -1.24
CA GLU A 125 7.76 -16.04 0.15
C GLU A 125 6.59 -15.32 0.79
N VAL A 126 5.96 -14.36 0.07
CA VAL A 126 4.75 -13.67 0.54
C VAL A 126 3.65 -14.68 0.88
N LEU A 127 3.32 -15.58 -0.07
CA LEU A 127 2.29 -16.60 0.15
C LEU A 127 2.64 -17.57 1.28
N SER A 128 3.91 -17.92 1.42
CA SER A 128 4.38 -18.77 2.54
C SER A 128 4.17 -18.13 3.90
N LYS A 129 4.26 -16.80 4.01
CA LYS A 129 4.14 -16.04 5.27
C LYS A 129 2.71 -15.63 5.60
N TYR A 130 1.92 -15.26 4.59
CA TYR A 130 0.58 -14.69 4.77
C TYR A 130 -0.55 -15.63 4.34
N GLY A 131 -0.22 -16.71 3.62
CA GLY A 131 -1.20 -17.72 3.17
C GLY A 131 -1.84 -17.36 1.83
N ASP A 132 -2.90 -18.09 1.51
CA ASP A 132 -3.58 -18.06 0.21
C ASP A 132 -4.89 -17.25 0.18
N HIS A 133 -5.26 -16.64 1.31
CA HIS A 133 -6.43 -15.79 1.43
C HIS A 133 -6.11 -14.35 1.07
N TYR A 134 -5.86 -14.07 -0.19
CA TYR A 134 -5.49 -12.74 -0.70
C TYR A 134 -6.38 -12.34 -1.87
N TYR A 135 -6.51 -11.03 -2.10
CA TYR A 135 -7.04 -10.50 -3.35
C TYR A 135 -5.92 -10.21 -4.34
N LYS A 136 -6.31 -10.07 -5.59
CA LYS A 136 -5.41 -9.65 -6.67
C LYS A 136 -5.92 -8.37 -7.27
N SER A 137 -5.02 -7.44 -7.51
CA SER A 137 -5.23 -6.24 -8.31
C SER A 137 -4.08 -6.05 -9.29
N TYR A 138 -4.27 -5.15 -10.25
CA TYR A 138 -3.24 -4.74 -11.17
C TYR A 138 -3.32 -3.23 -11.33
N GLU A 139 -2.30 -2.51 -10.89
CA GLU A 139 -2.27 -1.06 -10.89
C GLU A 139 -0.88 -0.56 -11.29
N GLN A 140 -0.83 0.53 -12.05
CA GLN A 140 0.41 1.20 -12.44
C GLN A 140 1.48 0.27 -13.07
N GLY A 141 1.05 -0.83 -13.70
CA GLY A 141 1.96 -1.79 -14.31
C GLY A 141 2.46 -2.90 -13.39
N ALA A 142 2.03 -2.93 -12.13
CA ALA A 142 2.41 -3.95 -11.14
C ALA A 142 1.25 -4.90 -10.82
N ASP A 143 1.57 -6.19 -10.63
CA ASP A 143 0.68 -7.16 -10.02
C ASP A 143 0.65 -6.97 -8.50
N ILE A 144 -0.55 -6.90 -7.91
CA ILE A 144 -0.73 -6.70 -6.47
C ILE A 144 -1.27 -7.97 -5.83
N ILE A 145 -0.66 -8.36 -4.72
CA ILE A 145 -1.17 -9.37 -3.78
C ILE A 145 -1.55 -8.62 -2.51
N GLY A 146 -2.85 -8.56 -2.20
CA GLY A 146 -3.35 -7.82 -1.05
C GLY A 146 -4.02 -8.72 -0.02
N TYR A 147 -3.76 -8.45 1.23
CA TYR A 147 -4.39 -9.06 2.41
C TYR A 147 -5.22 -8.01 3.12
N ILE A 148 -6.33 -8.41 3.72
CA ILE A 148 -7.21 -7.51 4.44
C ILE A 148 -7.58 -8.08 5.81
N ASP A 149 -7.54 -7.26 6.84
CA ASP A 149 -8.12 -7.52 8.13
C ASP A 149 -9.41 -6.70 8.28
N HIS A 150 -10.55 -7.36 8.07
CA HIS A 150 -11.85 -6.70 8.17
C HIS A 150 -12.22 -6.24 9.58
N LYS A 151 -11.58 -6.79 10.62
CA LYS A 151 -11.83 -6.43 12.01
C LYS A 151 -11.04 -5.20 12.42
N GLN A 152 -9.80 -5.10 11.95
CA GLN A 152 -8.89 -4.00 12.26
C GLN A 152 -8.95 -2.88 11.25
N HIS A 153 -9.67 -3.06 10.12
CA HIS A 153 -9.68 -2.14 8.98
C HIS A 153 -8.26 -1.86 8.42
N ILE A 154 -7.47 -2.92 8.25
CA ILE A 154 -6.09 -2.82 7.76
C ILE A 154 -5.97 -3.60 6.46
N THR A 155 -5.24 -3.02 5.49
CA THR A 155 -4.80 -3.72 4.28
C THR A 155 -3.28 -3.78 4.22
N LEU A 156 -2.77 -4.89 3.71
CA LEU A 156 -1.35 -5.08 3.43
C LEU A 156 -1.19 -5.51 1.98
N GLU A 157 -0.51 -4.70 1.19
CA GLU A 157 -0.31 -4.96 -0.23
C GLU A 157 1.17 -5.16 -0.56
N PHE A 158 1.42 -6.15 -1.42
CA PHE A 158 2.71 -6.42 -2.04
C PHE A 158 2.60 -6.18 -3.53
N TRP A 159 3.25 -5.15 -4.03
CA TRP A 159 3.31 -4.79 -5.43
C TRP A 159 4.50 -5.51 -6.06
N CYS A 160 4.25 -6.31 -7.08
CA CYS A 160 5.24 -7.17 -7.69
C CYS A 160 5.64 -6.63 -9.06
N GLY A 161 6.94 -6.58 -9.31
CA GLY A 161 7.52 -6.22 -10.58
C GLY A 161 7.34 -7.30 -11.66
N GLU A 162 7.90 -7.06 -12.83
CA GLU A 162 7.77 -7.91 -14.01
C GLU A 162 8.26 -9.35 -13.77
N TYR A 163 9.28 -9.51 -12.92
CA TYR A 163 9.85 -10.83 -12.60
C TYR A 163 9.27 -11.47 -11.34
N GLY A 164 8.23 -10.84 -10.74
CA GLY A 164 7.50 -11.37 -9.59
C GLY A 164 8.15 -11.10 -8.24
N GLU A 165 9.16 -10.24 -8.20
CA GLU A 165 9.76 -9.70 -6.97
C GLU A 165 8.92 -8.55 -6.41
N VAL A 166 8.91 -8.42 -5.09
CA VAL A 166 8.25 -7.32 -4.39
C VAL A 166 9.04 -6.03 -4.60
N THR A 167 8.42 -5.05 -5.24
CA THR A 167 9.01 -3.73 -5.52
C THR A 167 8.44 -2.63 -4.63
N GLU A 168 7.26 -2.85 -4.05
CA GLU A 168 6.66 -1.95 -3.07
C GLU A 168 5.83 -2.76 -2.06
N ILE A 169 5.80 -2.30 -0.82
CA ILE A 169 4.93 -2.81 0.25
C ILE A 169 4.15 -1.64 0.83
N ARG A 170 2.84 -1.79 0.96
CA ARG A 170 1.95 -0.82 1.59
C ARG A 170 1.20 -1.46 2.75
N LEU A 171 1.18 -0.78 3.87
CA LEU A 171 0.35 -1.12 5.02
C LEU A 171 -0.57 0.08 5.29
N ASP A 172 -1.85 -0.09 5.08
CA ASP A 172 -2.83 1.00 5.08
C ASP A 172 -3.92 0.75 6.13
N ASP A 173 -4.40 1.83 6.73
CA ASP A 173 -5.76 1.86 7.24
C ASP A 173 -6.72 1.77 6.03
N ALA A 174 -7.63 0.81 6.02
CA ALA A 174 -8.50 0.52 4.88
C ALA A 174 -9.53 1.64 4.58
N ASP A 175 -9.64 2.63 5.45
CA ASP A 175 -10.49 3.81 5.26
C ASP A 175 -9.72 4.95 4.53
N VAL A 176 -8.43 4.74 4.23
CA VAL A 176 -7.62 5.67 3.44
C VAL A 176 -7.97 5.52 1.96
N ILE A 177 -8.62 6.54 1.41
CA ILE A 177 -8.97 6.64 -0.01
C ILE A 177 -7.94 7.46 -0.77
#